data_2928257940829cf9a9c8674d861936bd
#
_entry.id   2928257940829cf9a9c8674d861936bd
#
_cell.length_a   1.000
_cell.length_b   1.000
_cell.length_c   1.000
_cell.angle_alpha   90.00
_cell.angle_beta   90.00
_cell.angle_gamma   90.00
#
_symmetry.space_group_name_H-M   'P 1'
#
loop_
_entity.id
_entity.type
_entity.pdbx_description
1 polymer ?
#
loop_
_entity_poly.entity_id
_entity_poly.type
_entity_poly.pdbx_seq_one_letter_code
_entity_poly.pdbx_strand_id
1 'polypeptide(L)'
;VIYQDLLDAGLLASYAAALNSRAGGAHAPGRLTAEELRDRILESGGRCEWCGCSLVNAAFELDHILSLSRGGANKASNLVLSCPDCNRKKGQKHPARFAAEIHLRTGRKTALVMRVFERYGIQPARQNALFAAEAPELEKPNNPLSGQLEPTSYSWPE
;
A
#
# COMPACT_ATOMS: atom_id res chain seq x y z
N VAL A 1 4.45 18.50 -6.87
CA VAL A 1 5.92 18.40 -6.97
C VAL A 1 6.24 17.30 -7.97
N ILE A 2 7.11 17.57 -8.91
CA ILE A 2 7.57 16.59 -9.90
C ILE A 2 8.80 15.90 -9.34
N TYR A 3 9.01 14.63 -9.67
CA TYR A 3 10.09 13.80 -9.14
C TYR A 3 11.49 14.44 -9.28
N GLN A 4 11.74 15.18 -10.38
CA GLN A 4 13.00 15.87 -10.60
C GLN A 4 13.21 17.08 -9.70
N ASP A 5 12.15 17.79 -9.34
CA ASP A 5 12.23 18.97 -8.46
C ASP A 5 12.53 18.59 -7.01
N LEU A 6 12.23 17.35 -6.61
CA LEU A 6 12.46 16.85 -5.24
C LEU A 6 13.91 16.57 -4.91
N LEU A 7 14.78 16.52 -5.91
CA LEU A 7 16.22 16.37 -5.66
C LEU A 7 16.86 17.69 -5.22
N ASP A 8 16.10 18.79 -5.21
CA ASP A 8 16.52 20.06 -4.60
C ASP A 8 16.59 19.92 -3.07
N ALA A 9 17.76 20.20 -2.52
CA ALA A 9 18.04 20.04 -1.08
C ALA A 9 17.11 20.87 -0.18
N GLY A 10 16.65 22.03 -0.65
CA GLY A 10 15.73 22.90 0.10
C GLY A 10 14.33 22.28 0.21
N LEU A 11 13.85 21.68 -0.85
CA LEU A 11 12.55 20.97 -0.85
C LEU A 11 12.59 19.72 0.02
N LEU A 12 13.66 18.94 -0.04
CA LEU A 12 13.83 17.74 0.79
C LEU A 12 13.82 18.07 2.26
N ALA A 13 14.51 19.15 2.67
CA ALA A 13 14.52 19.60 4.07
C ALA A 13 13.11 19.99 4.54
N SER A 14 12.37 20.70 3.70
CA SER A 14 10.96 21.08 4.00
C SER A 14 10.06 19.87 4.13
N TYR A 15 10.20 18.88 3.24
CA TYR A 15 9.43 17.63 3.31
C TYR A 15 9.77 16.81 4.56
N ALA A 16 11.06 16.67 4.89
CA ALA A 16 11.50 15.99 6.11
C ALA A 16 10.92 16.67 7.35
N ALA A 17 10.96 18.01 7.40
CA ALA A 17 10.38 18.78 8.49
C ALA A 17 8.86 18.55 8.63
N ALA A 18 8.12 18.55 7.52
CA ALA A 18 6.69 18.30 7.53
C ALA A 18 6.35 16.88 7.99
N LEU A 19 7.10 15.86 7.54
CA LEU A 19 6.94 14.47 8.00
C LEU A 19 7.24 14.34 9.49
N ASN A 20 8.32 14.96 9.97
CA ASN A 20 8.69 14.97 11.38
C ASN A 20 7.65 15.67 12.27
N SER A 21 7.09 16.79 11.80
CA SER A 21 6.02 17.51 12.52
C SER A 21 4.77 16.64 12.67
N ARG A 22 4.33 15.98 11.59
CA ARG A 22 3.19 15.05 11.63
C ARG A 22 3.44 13.87 12.57
N ALA A 23 4.65 13.32 12.54
CA ALA A 23 5.03 12.23 13.42
C ALA A 23 5.05 12.66 14.89
N GLY A 24 5.53 13.87 15.20
CA GLY A 24 5.47 14.45 16.55
C GLY A 24 4.03 14.59 17.03
N GLY A 25 3.13 15.11 16.21
CA GLY A 25 1.71 15.22 16.54
C GLY A 25 1.01 13.87 16.75
N ALA A 26 1.48 12.82 16.12
CA ALA A 26 0.98 11.45 16.28
C ALA A 26 1.74 10.65 17.35
N HIS A 27 2.69 11.25 18.07
CA HIS A 27 3.60 10.57 19.00
C HIS A 27 4.31 9.34 18.39
N ALA A 28 4.53 9.34 17.08
CA ALA A 28 5.16 8.23 16.36
C ALA A 28 6.69 8.28 16.52
N PRO A 29 7.35 7.14 16.75
CA PRO A 29 8.78 7.09 16.93
C PRO A 29 9.52 7.33 15.60
N GLY A 30 10.72 7.91 15.71
CA GLY A 30 11.62 8.13 14.59
C GLY A 30 11.60 9.56 14.07
N ARG A 31 12.66 9.89 13.35
CA ARG A 31 12.89 11.19 12.73
C ARG A 31 13.60 10.97 11.40
N LEU A 32 13.24 11.73 10.40
CA LEU A 32 13.80 11.69 9.05
C LEU A 32 14.73 12.88 8.82
N THR A 33 15.84 12.64 8.17
CA THR A 33 16.70 13.67 7.60
C THR A 33 16.37 13.89 6.11
N ALA A 34 16.81 15.00 5.55
CA ALA A 34 16.67 15.28 4.13
C ALA A 34 17.44 14.25 3.28
N GLU A 35 18.58 13.79 3.76
CA GLU A 35 19.42 12.80 3.09
C GLU A 35 18.74 11.42 3.05
N GLU A 36 18.27 10.91 4.18
CA GLU A 36 17.49 9.66 4.22
C GLU A 36 16.26 9.71 3.32
N LEU A 37 15.61 10.89 3.26
CA LEU A 37 14.45 11.09 2.40
C LEU A 37 14.83 11.06 0.92
N ARG A 38 15.94 11.71 0.53
CA ARG A 38 16.48 11.68 -0.81
C ARG A 38 16.79 10.26 -1.26
N ASP A 39 17.53 9.53 -0.45
CA ASP A 39 17.94 8.17 -0.76
C ASP A 39 16.72 7.27 -0.94
N ARG A 40 15.73 7.42 -0.05
CA ARG A 40 14.47 6.68 -0.14
C ARG A 40 13.67 6.98 -1.41
N ILE A 41 13.67 8.23 -1.87
CA ILE A 41 13.02 8.65 -3.13
C ILE A 41 13.76 8.04 -4.31
N LEU A 42 15.09 8.08 -4.32
CA LEU A 42 15.91 7.51 -5.39
C LEU A 42 15.71 6.00 -5.53
N GLU A 43 15.59 5.28 -4.41
CA GLU A 43 15.31 3.83 -4.40
C GLU A 43 14.01 3.47 -5.12
N SER A 44 13.03 4.36 -5.18
CA SER A 44 11.77 4.12 -5.89
C SER A 44 11.92 4.05 -7.42
N GLY A 45 13.04 4.56 -7.95
CA GLY A 45 13.28 4.65 -9.38
C GLY A 45 12.23 5.49 -10.13
N GLY A 46 11.63 6.49 -9.47
CA GLY A 46 10.59 7.34 -10.05
C GLY A 46 9.29 6.60 -10.35
N ARG A 47 8.96 5.57 -9.59
CA ARG A 47 7.74 4.77 -9.75
C ARG A 47 6.91 4.75 -8.48
N CYS A 48 5.59 4.70 -8.66
CA CYS A 48 4.69 4.37 -7.56
C CYS A 48 4.96 2.96 -7.08
N GLU A 49 5.39 2.81 -5.84
CA GLU A 49 5.80 1.51 -5.31
C GLU A 49 4.61 0.57 -5.07
N TRP A 50 3.38 1.10 -5.00
CA TRP A 50 2.17 0.28 -4.94
C TRP A 50 1.75 -0.27 -6.29
N CYS A 51 1.53 0.58 -7.30
CA CYS A 51 0.98 0.15 -8.58
C CYS A 51 1.99 0.12 -9.73
N GLY A 52 3.22 0.61 -9.53
CA GLY A 52 4.28 0.59 -10.53
C GLY A 52 4.14 1.62 -11.66
N CYS A 53 3.18 2.55 -11.61
CA CYS A 53 3.10 3.61 -12.63
C CYS A 53 4.31 4.55 -12.54
N SER A 54 4.70 5.15 -13.67
CA SER A 54 5.78 6.15 -13.71
C SER A 54 5.34 7.43 -13.01
N LEU A 55 6.24 8.03 -12.25
CA LEU A 55 6.07 9.30 -11.54
C LEU A 55 7.07 10.36 -12.00
N VAL A 56 7.91 10.06 -13.01
CA VAL A 56 8.99 10.94 -13.45
C VAL A 56 8.47 12.33 -13.86
N ASN A 57 7.31 12.39 -14.54
CA ASN A 57 6.66 13.62 -14.94
C ASN A 57 5.24 13.76 -14.36
N ALA A 58 4.99 13.14 -13.20
CA ALA A 58 3.68 13.12 -12.59
C ALA A 58 3.77 13.51 -11.12
N ALA A 59 2.66 13.97 -10.58
CA ALA A 59 2.55 14.23 -9.14
C ALA A 59 2.75 12.95 -8.34
N PHE A 60 3.45 13.06 -7.24
CA PHE A 60 3.63 11.98 -6.29
C PHE A 60 3.49 12.48 -4.85
N GLU A 61 3.35 11.55 -3.95
CA GLU A 61 3.20 11.77 -2.53
C GLU A 61 4.08 10.79 -1.76
N LEU A 62 4.64 11.25 -0.64
CA LEU A 62 5.33 10.40 0.32
C LEU A 62 4.33 9.99 1.39
N ASP A 63 4.14 8.70 1.54
CA ASP A 63 3.21 8.12 2.51
C ASP A 63 3.93 7.10 3.41
N HIS A 64 3.37 6.83 4.58
CA HIS A 64 3.85 5.76 5.44
C HIS A 64 3.21 4.44 5.04
N ILE A 65 4.03 3.39 4.85
CA ILE A 65 3.54 2.03 4.53
C ILE A 65 2.52 1.59 5.60
N LEU A 66 2.94 1.59 6.85
CA LEU A 66 2.03 1.53 8.01
C LEU A 66 1.81 2.95 8.50
N SER A 67 0.57 3.42 8.50
CA SER A 67 0.24 4.79 8.89
C SER A 67 0.65 5.10 10.34
N LEU A 68 1.01 6.36 10.60
CA LEU A 68 1.38 6.82 11.94
C LEU A 68 0.27 6.55 12.97
N SER A 69 -0.99 6.73 12.58
CA SER A 69 -2.16 6.47 13.43
C SER A 69 -2.37 5.00 13.79
N ARG A 70 -1.66 4.08 13.09
CA ARG A 70 -1.64 2.66 13.38
C ARG A 70 -0.32 2.19 14.01
N GLY A 71 0.45 3.11 14.58
CA GLY A 71 1.72 2.79 15.23
C GLY A 71 2.90 2.67 14.27
N GLY A 72 2.76 3.15 13.03
CA GLY A 72 3.88 3.22 12.08
C GLY A 72 4.97 4.19 12.56
N ALA A 73 6.24 3.82 12.39
CA ALA A 73 7.36 4.67 12.72
C ALA A 73 7.66 5.67 11.59
N ASN A 74 8.18 6.85 11.94
CA ASN A 74 8.64 7.86 10.99
C ASN A 74 10.10 7.60 10.59
N LYS A 75 10.29 6.56 9.76
CA LYS A 75 11.60 6.09 9.27
C LYS A 75 11.54 5.85 7.77
N ALA A 76 12.67 5.99 7.09
CA ALA A 76 12.78 5.73 5.64
C ALA A 76 12.25 4.35 5.25
N SER A 77 12.50 3.31 6.04
CA SER A 77 12.01 1.94 5.80
C SER A 77 10.47 1.79 5.87
N ASN A 78 9.77 2.75 6.47
CA ASN A 78 8.30 2.81 6.52
C ASN A 78 7.72 3.85 5.55
N LEU A 79 8.53 4.49 4.72
CA LEU A 79 8.06 5.41 3.69
C LEU A 79 7.91 4.72 2.34
N VAL A 80 7.05 5.27 1.52
CA VAL A 80 6.78 4.82 0.15
C VAL A 80 6.54 6.02 -0.75
N LEU A 81 7.08 5.97 -1.97
CA LEU A 81 6.72 6.89 -3.04
C LEU A 81 5.45 6.38 -3.71
N SER A 82 4.41 7.18 -3.69
CA SER A 82 3.07 6.79 -4.14
C SER A 82 2.48 7.78 -5.12
N CYS A 83 1.74 7.31 -6.12
CA CYS A 83 0.88 8.20 -6.89
C CYS A 83 -0.30 8.68 -6.03
N PRO A 84 -0.88 9.87 -6.31
CA PRO A 84 -1.99 10.41 -5.54
C PRO A 84 -3.21 9.47 -5.45
N ASP A 85 -3.46 8.68 -6.52
CA ASP A 85 -4.54 7.70 -6.54
C ASP A 85 -4.32 6.55 -5.55
N CYS A 86 -3.12 5.97 -5.53
CA CYS A 86 -2.77 4.93 -4.57
C CYS A 86 -2.77 5.47 -3.14
N ASN A 87 -2.24 6.67 -2.91
CA ASN A 87 -2.23 7.27 -1.57
C ASN A 87 -3.65 7.49 -1.04
N ARG A 88 -4.53 8.08 -1.82
CA ARG A 88 -5.95 8.25 -1.44
C ARG A 88 -6.65 6.93 -1.17
N LYS A 89 -6.46 5.93 -2.05
CA LYS A 89 -7.09 4.60 -1.90
C LYS A 89 -6.56 3.82 -0.71
N LYS A 90 -5.28 3.97 -0.41
CA LYS A 90 -4.66 3.37 0.77
C LYS A 90 -5.21 4.03 2.04
N GLY A 91 -5.13 5.36 2.14
CA GLY A 91 -5.54 6.05 3.35
C GLY A 91 -4.91 5.42 4.59
N GLN A 92 -5.74 5.08 5.58
CA GLN A 92 -5.31 4.44 6.82
C GLN A 92 -5.43 2.90 6.79
N LYS A 93 -5.65 2.29 5.62
CA LYS A 93 -5.72 0.83 5.53
C LYS A 93 -4.42 0.18 5.98
N HIS A 94 -4.55 -1.01 6.55
CA HIS A 94 -3.39 -1.84 6.83
C HIS A 94 -2.65 -2.19 5.52
N PRO A 95 -1.29 -2.16 5.49
CA PRO A 95 -0.53 -2.39 4.26
C PRO A 95 -0.83 -3.73 3.60
N ALA A 96 -1.05 -4.79 4.38
CA ALA A 96 -1.41 -6.11 3.87
C ALA A 96 -2.72 -6.09 3.07
N ARG A 97 -3.74 -5.43 3.60
CA ARG A 97 -5.04 -5.27 2.92
C ARG A 97 -4.88 -4.48 1.63
N PHE A 98 -4.16 -3.36 1.68
CA PHE A 98 -3.99 -2.53 0.50
C PHE A 98 -3.14 -3.22 -0.58
N ALA A 99 -2.08 -3.94 -0.20
CA ALA A 99 -1.29 -4.75 -1.13
C ALA A 99 -2.14 -5.81 -1.84
N ALA A 100 -3.03 -6.49 -1.12
CA ALA A 100 -3.98 -7.44 -1.71
C ALA A 100 -4.96 -6.75 -2.68
N GLU A 101 -5.52 -5.60 -2.30
CA GLU A 101 -6.40 -4.82 -3.18
C GLU A 101 -5.68 -4.38 -4.48
N ILE A 102 -4.43 -3.91 -4.38
CA ILE A 102 -3.62 -3.54 -5.54
C ILE A 102 -3.36 -4.74 -6.43
N HIS A 103 -2.94 -5.86 -5.85
CA HIS A 103 -2.67 -7.07 -6.60
C HIS A 103 -3.91 -7.58 -7.36
N LEU A 104 -5.05 -7.66 -6.69
CA LEU A 104 -6.32 -8.09 -7.31
C LEU A 104 -6.76 -7.15 -8.45
N ARG A 105 -6.61 -5.83 -8.25
CA ARG A 105 -7.05 -4.83 -9.23
C ARG A 105 -6.15 -4.72 -10.45
N THR A 106 -4.84 -4.85 -10.27
CA THR A 106 -3.85 -4.55 -11.31
C THR A 106 -3.09 -5.76 -11.83
N GLY A 107 -3.17 -6.90 -11.15
CA GLY A 107 -2.32 -8.07 -11.40
C GLY A 107 -0.83 -7.84 -11.10
N ARG A 108 -0.45 -6.62 -10.69
CA ARG A 108 0.96 -6.25 -10.50
C ARG A 108 1.50 -6.72 -9.16
N LYS A 109 2.77 -7.12 -9.19
CA LYS A 109 3.56 -7.55 -8.03
C LYS A 109 4.80 -6.67 -7.94
N THR A 110 4.63 -5.43 -7.47
CA THR A 110 5.79 -4.56 -7.22
C THR A 110 6.64 -5.15 -6.08
N ALA A 111 7.90 -4.72 -5.99
CA ALA A 111 8.79 -5.16 -4.91
C ALA A 111 8.20 -4.86 -3.53
N LEU A 112 7.51 -3.71 -3.36
CA LEU A 112 6.82 -3.37 -2.12
C LEU A 112 5.67 -4.34 -1.82
N VAL A 113 4.80 -4.60 -2.80
CA VAL A 113 3.67 -5.54 -2.64
C VAL A 113 4.16 -6.92 -2.21
N MET A 114 5.24 -7.40 -2.84
CA MET A 114 5.83 -8.69 -2.50
C MET A 114 6.42 -8.71 -1.09
N ARG A 115 7.17 -7.68 -0.69
CA ARG A 115 7.69 -7.54 0.68
C ARG A 115 6.58 -7.48 1.73
N VAL A 116 5.46 -6.81 1.42
CA VAL A 116 4.30 -6.77 2.31
C VAL A 116 3.66 -8.16 2.43
N PHE A 117 3.50 -8.88 1.32
CA PHE A 117 2.97 -10.24 1.36
C PHE A 117 3.84 -11.17 2.18
N GLU A 118 5.16 -11.13 1.97
CA GLU A 118 6.12 -11.92 2.74
C GLU A 118 6.05 -11.59 4.24
N ARG A 119 6.09 -10.32 4.58
CA ARG A 119 6.06 -9.85 5.98
C ARG A 119 4.82 -10.30 6.73
N TYR A 120 3.66 -10.35 6.07
CA TYR A 120 2.38 -10.67 6.69
C TYR A 120 1.87 -12.08 6.33
N GLY A 121 2.71 -12.93 5.74
CA GLY A 121 2.37 -14.32 5.41
C GLY A 121 1.24 -14.45 4.39
N ILE A 122 1.03 -13.44 3.52
CA ILE A 122 -0.01 -13.47 2.52
C ILE A 122 0.48 -14.25 1.30
N GLN A 123 -0.23 -15.30 0.94
CA GLN A 123 0.00 -16.00 -0.32
C GLN A 123 -0.82 -15.31 -1.42
N PRO A 124 -0.18 -14.75 -2.46
CA PRO A 124 -0.92 -14.23 -3.61
C PRO A 124 -1.68 -15.39 -4.25
N ALA A 125 -3.00 -15.25 -4.35
CA ALA A 125 -3.83 -16.24 -5.05
C ALA A 125 -3.22 -16.55 -6.41
N ARG A 126 -3.01 -17.83 -6.72
CA ARG A 126 -2.52 -18.24 -8.03
C ARG A 126 -3.57 -17.84 -9.05
N GLN A 127 -3.23 -16.93 -9.94
CA GLN A 127 -4.13 -16.42 -11.00
C GLN A 127 -4.74 -17.53 -11.89
N ASN A 128 -4.19 -18.75 -11.86
CA ASN A 128 -4.66 -19.87 -12.65
C ASN A 128 -5.95 -20.53 -12.15
N ALA A 129 -6.47 -20.14 -10.97
CA ALA A 129 -7.73 -20.72 -10.48
C ALA A 129 -8.97 -19.95 -10.96
N LEU A 130 -8.83 -18.74 -11.50
CA LEU A 130 -9.95 -17.92 -11.96
C LEU A 130 -10.29 -18.09 -13.45
N PHE A 131 -9.44 -18.76 -14.23
CA PHE A 131 -9.68 -19.03 -15.66
C PHE A 131 -9.82 -20.51 -15.99
N ALA A 132 -9.80 -21.41 -15.01
CA ALA A 132 -9.94 -22.85 -15.19
C ALA A 132 -11.27 -23.42 -14.66
N ALA A 133 -12.27 -22.60 -14.44
CA ALA A 133 -13.60 -23.06 -14.17
C ALA A 133 -14.53 -22.48 -15.24
N GLU A 134 -14.63 -23.17 -16.38
CA GLU A 134 -15.92 -23.25 -17.06
C GLU A 134 -16.91 -23.70 -15.99
N ALA A 135 -17.89 -22.85 -15.72
CA ALA A 135 -18.89 -23.10 -14.72
C ALA A 135 -19.61 -24.42 -15.08
N PRO A 136 -19.61 -25.44 -14.21
CA PRO A 136 -20.60 -26.47 -14.35
C PRO A 136 -21.97 -25.83 -14.16
N GLU A 137 -22.89 -26.06 -15.09
CA GLU A 137 -24.29 -25.70 -14.92
C GLU A 137 -24.75 -26.18 -13.55
N LEU A 138 -25.00 -25.22 -12.65
CA LEU A 138 -25.62 -25.51 -11.37
C LEU A 138 -27.08 -25.89 -11.66
N GLU A 139 -27.35 -27.20 -11.73
CA GLU A 139 -28.70 -27.71 -11.51
C GLU A 139 -29.20 -27.10 -10.19
N LYS A 140 -30.31 -26.39 -10.30
CA LYS A 140 -31.02 -25.80 -9.17
C LYS A 140 -31.39 -26.91 -8.19
N PRO A 141 -30.86 -26.92 -6.95
CA PRO A 141 -31.39 -27.85 -5.96
C PRO A 141 -32.79 -27.40 -5.58
N ASN A 142 -33.73 -28.26 -5.87
CA ASN A 142 -35.09 -28.19 -5.36
C ASN A 142 -35.02 -28.46 -3.85
N ASN A 143 -35.02 -27.41 -3.04
CA ASN A 143 -35.06 -27.58 -1.59
C ASN A 143 -36.08 -26.63 -0.95
N PRO A 144 -37.18 -27.17 -0.42
CA PRO A 144 -38.07 -26.43 0.43
C PRO A 144 -37.66 -26.69 1.88
N LEU A 145 -36.82 -25.82 2.44
CA LEU A 145 -36.73 -25.65 3.93
C LEU A 145 -35.96 -24.37 4.25
N SER A 146 -36.69 -23.39 4.77
CA SER A 146 -36.23 -22.21 5.48
C SER A 146 -35.32 -22.58 6.66
N GLY A 147 -34.08 -22.13 6.65
CA GLY A 147 -33.18 -22.19 7.77
C GLY A 147 -32.16 -21.08 7.64
N GLN A 148 -32.16 -20.19 8.62
CA GLN A 148 -31.31 -19.04 8.75
C GLN A 148 -29.84 -19.44 8.61
N LEU A 149 -29.12 -18.85 7.67
CA LEU A 149 -27.66 -18.85 7.65
C LEU A 149 -27.17 -17.48 8.09
N GLU A 150 -26.66 -17.43 9.29
CA GLU A 150 -25.91 -16.29 9.82
C GLU A 150 -24.72 -15.96 8.91
N PRO A 151 -24.41 -14.67 8.62
CA PRO A 151 -23.23 -14.32 7.86
C PRO A 151 -21.97 -14.58 8.72
N THR A 152 -21.15 -15.54 8.30
CA THR A 152 -19.83 -15.75 8.90
C THR A 152 -18.98 -14.50 8.69
N SER A 153 -18.78 -13.75 9.75
CA SER A 153 -17.89 -12.61 9.81
C SER A 153 -16.44 -13.10 9.66
N TYR A 154 -15.83 -12.83 8.51
CA TYR A 154 -14.38 -12.90 8.36
C TYR A 154 -13.77 -11.76 9.17
N SER A 155 -13.33 -12.03 10.39
CA SER A 155 -12.52 -11.11 11.17
C SER A 155 -11.07 -11.21 10.71
N TRP A 156 -10.51 -10.11 10.26
CA TRP A 156 -9.08 -9.98 10.03
C TRP A 156 -8.39 -9.81 11.39
N PRO A 157 -7.28 -10.52 11.66
CA PRO A 157 -6.53 -10.27 12.89
C PRO A 157 -5.95 -8.86 12.86
N GLU A 158 -6.10 -8.15 13.97
CA GLU A 158 -5.56 -6.82 14.23
C GLU A 158 -4.01 -6.75 14.20
#